data_f17f5c4f6b7170474b771b41efe01f10
#
_entry.id   f17f5c4f6b7170474b771b41efe01f10
#
_cell.length_a   1.000
_cell.length_b   1.000
_cell.length_c   1.000
_cell.angle_alpha   90.00
_cell.angle_beta   90.00
_cell.angle_gamma   90.00
#
_symmetry.space_group_name_H-M   'P 1'
#
loop_
_entity.id
_entity.type
_entity.pdbx_description
1 polymer ?
#
loop_
_entity_poly.entity_id
_entity_poly.type
_entity_poly.pdbx_seq_one_letter_code
_entity_poly.pdbx_strand_id
1 'polypeptide(L)'
;SFCKMTRGGQKVCRALDGEPKQGYDGGRECSSRAFPAAEMENKEDGLCMNYAEVLANARECIGKYCKACPVCNGVACKNQIPGPGAKGVGDTAIRNYNKWADIRVNMDTLCEGGTPDTTLELFGKQFKYPFFAGPVGAVNLHYSETYTDMTYNDVLVRACAENGIAAFTGDGTNPTVMEMATKAIGAAGGCGVPTIKPWNIDTVKAKMEQAKASGCFAVAMDVDAAGLPFLKNMTPPAGSKSVEELAEIVQLAERPFIVKGVMTVKGALKAKQAGAAAIVVSNHGGRVLDQCPATAEVLPEIAAALKGTGVKVLVDGGIRTGVDVFKALALGADGVLICRPFVTAVYGGGAEGVKCYIDKLAGELADTMQMCGAHTLAEITPDMVRV
;
A
#
# COMPACT_ATOMS: atom_id res chain seq x y z
N SER A 1 -4.36 41.09 8.40
CA SER A 1 -5.26 41.40 7.27
C SER A 1 -6.71 41.40 7.76
N PHE A 2 -7.41 42.54 7.63
CA PHE A 2 -8.84 42.60 7.90
C PHE A 2 -9.57 42.69 6.55
N CYS A 3 -10.51 41.77 6.28
CA CYS A 3 -11.42 41.86 5.15
C CYS A 3 -12.77 42.41 5.59
N LYS A 4 -13.30 43.44 4.86
CA LYS A 4 -14.68 43.93 5.02
C LYS A 4 -15.49 43.61 3.78
N MET A 5 -16.74 43.21 3.99
CA MET A 5 -17.75 43.03 2.93
C MET A 5 -18.42 44.37 2.60
N THR A 6 -18.59 44.67 1.33
CA THR A 6 -19.37 45.81 0.85
C THR A 6 -20.82 45.38 0.54
N ARG A 7 -21.75 46.33 0.53
CA ARG A 7 -23.19 46.12 0.26
C ARG A 7 -23.51 45.57 -1.14
N GLY A 8 -22.53 45.21 -1.94
CA GLY A 8 -22.69 44.63 -3.28
C GLY A 8 -22.07 43.25 -3.44
N GLY A 9 -21.66 42.56 -2.35
CA GLY A 9 -21.19 41.15 -2.40
C GLY A 9 -19.77 40.95 -2.89
N GLN A 10 -18.95 41.97 -3.06
CA GLN A 10 -17.53 41.82 -3.43
C GLN A 10 -16.62 41.91 -2.21
N LYS A 11 -15.69 40.95 -2.10
CA LYS A 11 -14.59 40.95 -1.11
C LYS A 11 -13.46 41.82 -1.61
N VAL A 12 -13.08 42.86 -0.86
CA VAL A 12 -11.87 43.66 -1.12
C VAL A 12 -10.89 43.42 0.04
N CYS A 13 -9.71 42.89 -0.28
CA CYS A 13 -8.59 42.79 0.65
C CYS A 13 -7.57 43.88 0.31
N ARG A 14 -7.17 44.70 1.28
CA ARG A 14 -6.03 45.64 1.11
C ARG A 14 -4.76 45.06 1.69
N ALA A 15 -3.73 45.08 0.89
CA ALA A 15 -2.35 44.90 1.37
C ALA A 15 -1.84 46.22 1.94
N LEU A 16 -0.87 46.15 2.85
CA LEU A 16 -0.34 47.30 3.58
C LEU A 16 0.51 48.26 2.69
N ASP A 17 0.61 48.01 1.39
CA ASP A 17 1.47 48.79 0.48
C ASP A 17 0.71 49.35 -0.74
N GLY A 18 -0.46 49.85 -0.50
CA GLY A 18 -1.02 51.02 -1.19
C GLY A 18 -1.44 50.92 -2.67
N GLU A 19 -1.41 49.80 -3.41
CA GLU A 19 -1.95 49.76 -4.79
C GLU A 19 -3.05 48.70 -5.00
N PRO A 20 -4.12 49.00 -5.73
CA PRO A 20 -5.22 48.07 -5.98
C PRO A 20 -4.91 47.15 -7.17
N LYS A 21 -4.94 45.83 -6.97
CA LYS A 21 -4.94 44.87 -8.07
C LYS A 21 -6.36 44.44 -8.41
N GLN A 22 -6.70 44.56 -9.70
CA GLN A 22 -7.99 44.17 -10.30
C GLN A 22 -8.28 42.68 -10.11
N GLY A 23 -9.56 42.35 -9.87
CA GLY A 23 -10.06 41.00 -9.68
C GLY A 23 -9.95 40.14 -10.94
N TYR A 24 -9.59 38.89 -10.75
CA TYR A 24 -9.65 37.85 -11.78
C TYR A 24 -10.99 37.09 -11.64
N ASP A 25 -11.79 37.22 -12.71
CA ASP A 25 -12.88 36.31 -13.03
C ASP A 25 -12.27 35.20 -13.87
N GLY A 26 -12.60 33.92 -13.59
CA GLY A 26 -12.06 32.92 -14.43
C GLY A 26 -12.32 31.49 -14.04
N GLY A 27 -13.27 30.91 -14.74
CA GLY A 27 -13.26 29.49 -14.97
C GLY A 27 -11.89 29.07 -15.54
N ARG A 28 -11.19 28.17 -14.85
CA ARG A 28 -10.00 27.51 -15.39
C ARG A 28 -10.39 26.12 -15.85
N GLU A 29 -10.35 25.97 -17.16
CA GLU A 29 -10.21 24.68 -17.81
C GLU A 29 -8.96 23.96 -17.22
N CYS A 30 -9.16 22.71 -16.84
CA CYS A 30 -8.10 21.83 -16.36
C CYS A 30 -7.15 21.53 -17.52
N SER A 31 -6.09 22.32 -17.69
CA SER A 31 -5.04 21.99 -18.64
C SER A 31 -4.24 20.82 -18.08
N SER A 32 -4.21 19.73 -18.81
CA SER A 32 -3.38 18.54 -18.59
C SER A 32 -1.88 18.90 -18.66
N ARG A 33 -1.33 19.40 -17.57
CA ARG A 33 0.13 19.47 -17.38
C ARG A 33 0.52 18.31 -16.49
N ALA A 34 0.92 17.22 -17.12
CA ALA A 34 1.85 16.29 -16.51
C ALA A 34 3.08 17.10 -16.08
N PHE A 35 3.50 16.99 -14.83
CA PHE A 35 4.75 17.58 -14.38
C PHE A 35 5.89 16.94 -15.18
N PRO A 36 6.67 17.68 -15.98
CA PRO A 36 7.79 17.11 -16.68
C PRO A 36 8.84 16.70 -15.64
N ALA A 37 9.35 15.48 -15.76
CA ALA A 37 10.39 14.91 -14.90
C ALA A 37 11.74 15.65 -15.01
N ALA A 38 11.82 16.78 -15.73
CA ALA A 38 13.05 17.46 -16.11
C ALA A 38 13.23 18.87 -15.51
N GLU A 39 12.31 19.38 -14.67
CA GLU A 39 12.46 20.74 -14.11
C GLU A 39 12.39 20.77 -12.59
N MET A 40 13.14 19.89 -11.92
CA MET A 40 13.40 19.99 -10.48
C MET A 40 14.90 20.23 -10.21
N GLU A 41 15.51 21.16 -10.94
CA GLU A 41 16.81 21.71 -10.55
C GLU A 41 16.61 23.04 -9.82
N ASN A 42 17.14 23.09 -8.59
CA ASN A 42 17.33 24.26 -7.71
C ASN A 42 16.09 24.88 -7.04
N LYS A 43 15.66 24.28 -5.93
CA LYS A 43 15.26 25.06 -4.76
C LYS A 43 16.25 24.79 -3.62
N GLU A 44 17.24 25.65 -3.50
CA GLU A 44 17.98 25.86 -2.26
C GLU A 44 17.02 26.56 -1.29
N ASP A 45 16.35 25.75 -0.48
CA ASP A 45 15.89 25.94 0.90
C ASP A 45 15.02 24.73 1.22
N GLY A 46 15.61 23.75 1.91
CA GLY A 46 15.05 22.41 2.08
C GLY A 46 13.85 22.35 3.03
N LEU A 47 12.69 22.84 2.60
CA LEU A 47 11.44 22.50 3.27
C LEU A 47 10.92 21.21 2.65
N CYS A 48 11.25 20.05 3.25
CA CYS A 48 10.64 18.76 2.88
C CYS A 48 9.11 18.87 2.95
N MET A 49 8.44 18.40 1.91
CA MET A 49 6.97 18.32 1.84
C MET A 49 6.45 17.52 3.05
N ASN A 50 5.46 18.05 3.76
CA ASN A 50 4.79 17.31 4.82
C ASN A 50 3.59 16.50 4.27
N TYR A 51 3.14 15.47 5.03
CA TYR A 51 2.10 14.56 4.54
C TYR A 51 0.74 15.24 4.35
N ALA A 52 0.44 16.33 5.05
CA ALA A 52 -0.79 17.08 4.84
C ALA A 52 -0.79 17.83 3.49
N GLU A 53 0.38 18.33 3.07
CA GLU A 53 0.59 18.92 1.74
C GLU A 53 0.47 17.85 0.65
N VAL A 54 1.06 16.67 0.84
CA VAL A 54 0.87 15.51 -0.06
C VAL A 54 -0.61 15.20 -0.26
N LEU A 55 -1.39 15.15 0.81
CA LEU A 55 -2.84 14.89 0.72
C LEU A 55 -3.58 16.04 0.02
N ALA A 56 -3.19 17.29 0.25
CA ALA A 56 -3.79 18.45 -0.40
C ALA A 56 -3.56 18.40 -1.91
N ASN A 57 -2.31 18.18 -2.33
CA ASN A 57 -1.95 18.06 -3.75
C ASN A 57 -2.64 16.87 -4.42
N ALA A 58 -2.72 15.72 -3.74
CA ALA A 58 -3.41 14.55 -4.27
C ALA A 58 -4.90 14.84 -4.57
N ARG A 59 -5.59 15.64 -3.76
CA ARG A 59 -7.01 15.99 -4.00
C ARG A 59 -7.25 16.66 -5.35
N GLU A 60 -6.26 17.39 -5.85
CA GLU A 60 -6.37 18.14 -7.11
C GLU A 60 -6.29 17.24 -8.35
N CYS A 61 -5.63 16.04 -8.22
CA CYS A 61 -5.32 15.21 -9.39
C CYS A 61 -5.73 13.73 -9.29
N ILE A 62 -6.07 13.21 -8.10
CA ILE A 62 -6.34 11.77 -7.89
C ILE A 62 -7.69 11.30 -8.48
N GLY A 63 -8.51 12.22 -8.95
CA GLY A 63 -9.78 11.94 -9.62
C GLY A 63 -10.97 11.82 -8.68
N LYS A 64 -12.13 11.49 -9.27
CA LYS A 64 -13.44 11.58 -8.60
C LYS A 64 -13.72 10.50 -7.55
N TYR A 65 -13.06 9.36 -7.66
CA TYR A 65 -13.35 8.20 -6.81
C TYR A 65 -12.61 8.24 -5.46
N CYS A 66 -11.39 8.73 -5.44
CA CYS A 66 -10.62 8.92 -4.22
C CYS A 66 -10.74 10.37 -3.73
N LYS A 67 -10.89 10.57 -2.43
CA LYS A 67 -11.01 11.90 -1.83
C LYS A 67 -9.72 12.37 -1.14
N ALA A 68 -8.64 11.59 -1.24
CA ALA A 68 -7.39 11.81 -0.49
C ALA A 68 -7.69 12.28 0.93
N CYS A 69 -8.47 11.47 1.65
CA CYS A 69 -9.01 11.81 2.96
C CYS A 69 -7.86 12.03 3.97
N PRO A 70 -7.99 12.96 4.93
CA PRO A 70 -7.02 13.12 6.01
C PRO A 70 -6.80 11.82 6.77
N VAL A 71 -7.85 11.01 6.90
CA VAL A 71 -7.81 9.65 7.43
C VAL A 71 -8.46 8.71 6.41
N CYS A 72 -7.67 7.84 5.80
CA CYS A 72 -8.13 6.87 4.80
C CYS A 72 -8.80 5.65 5.49
N ASN A 73 -10.02 5.84 6.01
CA ASN A 73 -10.77 4.85 6.78
C ASN A 73 -11.77 4.02 5.95
N GLY A 74 -11.86 4.23 4.63
CA GLY A 74 -12.77 3.48 3.75
C GLY A 74 -14.20 4.04 3.64
N VAL A 75 -14.58 5.00 4.48
CA VAL A 75 -15.96 5.53 4.53
C VAL A 75 -16.33 6.32 3.27
N ALA A 76 -15.48 7.25 2.86
CA ALA A 76 -15.77 8.16 1.75
C ALA A 76 -15.83 7.49 0.36
N CYS A 77 -15.16 6.33 0.21
CA CYS A 77 -15.10 5.59 -1.05
C CYS A 77 -15.85 4.25 -1.03
N LYS A 78 -16.68 3.99 -0.02
CA LYS A 78 -17.48 2.76 0.04
C LYS A 78 -18.28 2.55 -1.24
N ASN A 79 -18.37 1.29 -1.70
CA ASN A 79 -19.07 0.91 -2.92
C ASN A 79 -18.59 1.62 -4.21
N GLN A 80 -17.36 2.16 -4.24
CA GLN A 80 -16.77 2.75 -5.44
C GLN A 80 -15.90 1.70 -6.15
N ILE A 81 -16.50 0.90 -7.04
CA ILE A 81 -15.85 -0.04 -7.95
C ILE A 81 -16.45 0.15 -9.34
N PRO A 82 -15.68 0.60 -10.37
CA PRO A 82 -14.25 0.98 -10.30
C PRO A 82 -13.98 2.14 -9.35
N GLY A 83 -12.76 2.13 -8.78
CA GLY A 83 -12.33 3.07 -7.75
C GLY A 83 -11.64 2.35 -6.58
N PRO A 84 -11.14 3.07 -5.57
CA PRO A 84 -10.39 2.49 -4.45
C PRO A 84 -11.26 1.82 -3.38
N GLY A 85 -12.58 1.82 -3.54
CA GLY A 85 -13.53 1.40 -2.51
C GLY A 85 -13.68 -0.10 -2.35
N ALA A 86 -14.40 -0.48 -1.29
CA ALA A 86 -14.82 -1.84 -1.02
C ALA A 86 -16.17 -2.14 -1.69
N LYS A 87 -16.48 -3.42 -1.87
CA LYS A 87 -17.78 -3.96 -2.33
C LYS A 87 -18.91 -3.65 -1.35
N GLY A 88 -20.15 -3.80 -1.82
CA GLY A 88 -21.35 -3.80 -1.01
C GLY A 88 -21.51 -2.51 -0.20
N VAL A 89 -21.72 -2.64 1.09
CA VAL A 89 -21.84 -1.50 2.00
C VAL A 89 -20.50 -0.97 2.49
N GLY A 90 -19.39 -1.62 2.11
CA GLY A 90 -18.03 -1.21 2.44
C GLY A 90 -17.60 -1.57 3.87
N ASP A 91 -18.32 -2.45 4.53
CA ASP A 91 -18.09 -2.82 5.93
C ASP A 91 -16.66 -3.33 6.15
N THR A 92 -16.20 -4.25 5.33
CA THR A 92 -14.86 -4.85 5.49
C THR A 92 -13.73 -3.82 5.49
N ALA A 93 -13.77 -2.80 4.61
CA ALA A 93 -12.72 -1.79 4.58
C ALA A 93 -12.74 -0.90 5.83
N ILE A 94 -13.94 -0.54 6.28
CA ILE A 94 -14.14 0.27 7.48
C ILE A 94 -13.75 -0.52 8.73
N ARG A 95 -14.15 -1.80 8.81
CA ARG A 95 -13.80 -2.71 9.89
C ARG A 95 -12.30 -2.93 9.99
N ASN A 96 -11.61 -3.14 8.86
CA ASN A 96 -10.15 -3.23 8.83
C ASN A 96 -9.48 -2.03 9.52
N TYR A 97 -9.93 -0.82 9.20
CA TYR A 97 -9.38 0.39 9.81
C TYR A 97 -9.72 0.47 11.30
N ASN A 98 -10.99 0.26 11.67
CA ASN A 98 -11.45 0.39 13.04
C ASN A 98 -10.79 -0.62 13.98
N LYS A 99 -10.56 -1.86 13.51
CA LYS A 99 -9.96 -2.90 14.35
C LYS A 99 -8.51 -2.60 14.71
N TRP A 100 -7.72 -1.98 13.84
CA TRP A 100 -6.41 -1.46 14.23
C TRP A 100 -6.52 -0.34 15.26
N ALA A 101 -7.54 0.51 15.17
CA ALA A 101 -7.79 1.57 16.14
C ALA A 101 -8.26 1.03 17.51
N ASP A 102 -8.97 -0.08 17.56
CA ASP A 102 -9.42 -0.73 18.80
C ASP A 102 -8.24 -1.30 19.62
N ILE A 103 -7.21 -1.83 18.95
CA ILE A 103 -6.00 -2.35 19.60
C ILE A 103 -5.22 -1.18 20.23
N ARG A 104 -4.86 -1.30 21.50
CA ARG A 104 -4.11 -0.29 22.25
C ARG A 104 -2.67 -0.73 22.46
N VAL A 105 -1.74 0.22 22.44
CA VAL A 105 -0.32 -0.01 22.74
C VAL A 105 -0.12 0.11 24.25
N ASN A 106 0.57 -0.82 24.85
CA ASN A 106 0.99 -0.78 26.25
C ASN A 106 2.33 -0.06 26.32
N MET A 107 2.30 1.21 26.77
CA MET A 107 3.51 2.00 26.97
C MET A 107 4.28 1.47 28.19
N ASP A 108 5.58 1.25 28.02
CA ASP A 108 6.53 0.95 29.09
C ASP A 108 7.86 1.65 28.81
N THR A 109 8.16 2.66 29.60
CA THR A 109 9.38 3.47 29.50
C THR A 109 10.39 3.17 30.61
N LEU A 110 10.13 2.16 31.45
CA LEU A 110 11.09 1.69 32.45
C LEU A 110 12.06 0.68 31.81
N CYS A 111 12.80 1.14 30.81
CA CYS A 111 13.71 0.35 30.01
C CYS A 111 14.97 1.16 29.69
N GLU A 112 15.99 0.49 29.18
CA GLU A 112 17.20 1.16 28.68
C GLU A 112 16.82 2.07 27.49
N GLY A 113 17.42 3.25 27.40
CA GLY A 113 17.23 4.15 26.27
C GLY A 113 18.08 3.68 25.07
N GLY A 114 17.61 3.99 23.84
CA GLY A 114 18.35 3.65 22.62
C GLY A 114 17.57 4.04 21.37
N THR A 115 18.24 4.03 20.23
CA THR A 115 17.59 4.18 18.91
C THR A 115 17.15 2.79 18.45
N PRO A 116 15.86 2.56 18.20
CA PRO A 116 15.39 1.25 17.74
C PRO A 116 15.95 0.88 16.36
N ASP A 117 16.35 -0.38 16.20
CA ASP A 117 16.65 -0.98 14.91
C ASP A 117 15.37 -1.53 14.29
N THR A 118 14.92 -0.91 13.20
CA THR A 118 13.72 -1.29 12.46
C THR A 118 14.02 -2.16 11.25
N THR A 119 15.26 -2.65 11.09
CA THR A 119 15.65 -3.43 9.92
C THR A 119 14.97 -4.79 9.88
N LEU A 120 14.53 -5.17 8.68
CA LEU A 120 13.91 -6.47 8.39
C LEU A 120 14.72 -7.23 7.35
N GLU A 121 15.04 -8.49 7.64
CA GLU A 121 15.52 -9.44 6.61
C GLU A 121 14.32 -10.23 6.07
N LEU A 122 14.12 -10.20 4.76
CA LEU A 122 13.09 -10.98 4.09
C LEU A 122 13.65 -11.62 2.81
N PHE A 123 13.68 -12.95 2.77
CA PHE A 123 14.15 -13.73 1.61
C PHE A 123 15.57 -13.37 1.16
N GLY A 124 16.48 -13.19 2.12
CA GLY A 124 17.89 -12.84 1.87
C GLY A 124 18.14 -11.38 1.50
N LYS A 125 17.10 -10.52 1.52
CA LYS A 125 17.26 -9.08 1.35
C LYS A 125 17.05 -8.33 2.66
N GLN A 126 17.88 -7.31 2.88
CA GLN A 126 17.73 -6.39 4.01
C GLN A 126 16.89 -5.17 3.58
N PHE A 127 15.92 -4.82 4.41
CA PHE A 127 15.08 -3.64 4.27
C PHE A 127 15.24 -2.76 5.51
N LYS A 128 15.13 -1.45 5.35
CA LYS A 128 15.22 -0.51 6.48
C LYS A 128 14.03 -0.62 7.44
N TYR A 129 12.88 -1.05 6.94
CA TYR A 129 11.62 -1.04 7.68
C TYR A 129 10.79 -2.29 7.37
N PRO A 130 9.94 -2.76 8.30
CA PRO A 130 9.10 -3.94 8.13
C PRO A 130 7.78 -3.64 7.39
N PHE A 131 7.77 -2.65 6.49
CA PHE A 131 6.59 -2.31 5.71
C PHE A 131 6.93 -2.09 4.24
N PHE A 132 5.96 -2.36 3.37
CA PHE A 132 6.11 -2.36 1.92
C PHE A 132 4.92 -1.67 1.26
N ALA A 133 5.11 -1.07 0.09
CA ALA A 133 3.99 -0.64 -0.73
C ALA A 133 3.24 -1.86 -1.26
N GLY A 134 1.93 -1.91 -1.05
CA GLY A 134 1.09 -3.03 -1.47
C GLY A 134 0.64 -2.92 -2.93
N PRO A 135 0.21 -4.05 -3.55
CA PRO A 135 -0.06 -4.11 -4.97
C PRO A 135 -1.31 -3.29 -5.37
N VAL A 136 -1.13 -2.44 -6.39
CA VAL A 136 -2.20 -1.70 -7.05
C VAL A 136 -1.94 -1.79 -8.57
N GLY A 137 -2.97 -2.13 -9.32
CA GLY A 137 -2.95 -2.14 -10.79
C GLY A 137 -4.16 -1.43 -11.37
N ALA A 138 -4.11 -1.12 -12.66
CA ALA A 138 -5.12 -0.37 -13.39
C ALA A 138 -5.43 0.99 -12.73
N VAL A 139 -4.37 1.76 -12.41
CA VAL A 139 -4.48 3.02 -11.67
C VAL A 139 -5.34 4.06 -12.39
N ASN A 140 -5.26 4.15 -13.71
CA ASN A 140 -6.09 5.02 -14.53
C ASN A 140 -7.59 4.69 -14.44
N LEU A 141 -7.95 3.41 -14.32
CA LEU A 141 -9.34 2.97 -14.13
C LEU A 141 -9.86 3.30 -12.72
N HIS A 142 -9.01 3.16 -11.71
CA HIS A 142 -9.45 3.26 -10.31
C HIS A 142 -9.28 4.65 -9.70
N TYR A 143 -8.46 5.51 -10.31
CA TYR A 143 -8.17 6.86 -9.81
C TYR A 143 -8.37 7.90 -10.91
N SER A 144 -7.34 8.31 -11.61
CA SER A 144 -7.40 9.26 -12.72
C SER A 144 -6.34 8.97 -13.78
N GLU A 145 -6.41 9.67 -14.90
CA GLU A 145 -5.45 9.54 -16.00
C GLU A 145 -4.13 10.30 -15.76
N THR A 146 -3.95 10.93 -14.59
CA THR A 146 -2.70 11.61 -14.22
C THR A 146 -1.50 10.66 -14.26
N TYR A 147 -1.72 9.40 -13.86
CA TYR A 147 -0.74 8.34 -13.97
C TYR A 147 -1.29 7.17 -14.79
N THR A 148 -0.45 6.61 -15.66
CA THR A 148 -0.63 5.28 -16.23
C THR A 148 0.00 4.24 -15.30
N ASP A 149 -0.29 2.96 -15.51
CA ASP A 149 0.38 1.90 -14.73
C ASP A 149 1.91 1.92 -14.89
N MET A 150 2.41 2.36 -16.05
CA MET A 150 3.85 2.55 -16.28
C MET A 150 4.41 3.66 -15.38
N THR A 151 3.90 4.87 -15.53
CA THR A 151 4.44 6.04 -14.81
C THR A 151 4.22 5.95 -13.30
N TYR A 152 3.13 5.33 -12.86
CA TYR A 152 2.88 5.03 -11.46
C TYR A 152 3.91 4.06 -10.87
N ASN A 153 4.17 2.93 -11.56
CA ASN A 153 5.12 1.94 -11.09
C ASN A 153 6.57 2.45 -11.15
N ASP A 154 6.94 3.24 -12.17
CA ASP A 154 8.26 3.86 -12.25
C ASP A 154 8.54 4.74 -11.04
N VAL A 155 7.57 5.56 -10.63
CA VAL A 155 7.70 6.40 -9.45
C VAL A 155 7.72 5.57 -8.17
N LEU A 156 6.71 4.70 -7.98
CA LEU A 156 6.54 3.96 -6.73
C LEU A 156 7.71 3.01 -6.46
N VAL A 157 8.06 2.17 -7.45
CA VAL A 157 9.06 1.11 -7.26
C VAL A 157 10.42 1.72 -6.98
N ARG A 158 10.82 2.73 -7.76
CA ARG A 158 12.10 3.43 -7.56
C ARG A 158 12.15 4.14 -6.21
N ALA A 159 11.13 4.94 -5.89
CA ALA A 159 11.10 5.66 -4.62
C ALA A 159 11.11 4.71 -3.40
N CYS A 160 10.41 3.58 -3.47
CA CYS A 160 10.47 2.56 -2.42
C CYS A 160 11.89 1.98 -2.29
N ALA A 161 12.52 1.59 -3.40
CA ALA A 161 13.86 1.02 -3.40
C ALA A 161 14.91 2.01 -2.85
N GLU A 162 14.88 3.27 -3.30
CA GLU A 162 15.77 4.34 -2.83
C GLU A 162 15.62 4.64 -1.34
N ASN A 163 14.42 4.42 -0.77
CA ASN A 163 14.15 4.62 0.65
C ASN A 163 14.20 3.32 1.47
N GLY A 164 14.74 2.23 0.93
CA GLY A 164 15.07 1.01 1.65
C GLY A 164 13.89 0.09 1.94
N ILE A 165 12.80 0.19 1.19
CA ILE A 165 11.68 -0.77 1.17
C ILE A 165 11.44 -1.28 -0.25
N ALA A 166 10.52 -2.24 -0.41
CA ALA A 166 10.11 -2.71 -1.73
C ALA A 166 8.65 -2.33 -2.04
N ALA A 167 8.31 -2.33 -3.33
CA ALA A 167 6.93 -2.24 -3.77
C ALA A 167 6.44 -3.60 -4.30
N PHE A 168 5.27 -4.02 -3.84
CA PHE A 168 4.47 -5.03 -4.52
C PHE A 168 3.69 -4.33 -5.64
N THR A 169 3.78 -4.84 -6.85
CA THR A 169 3.10 -4.25 -8.00
C THR A 169 1.86 -5.05 -8.38
N GLY A 170 0.90 -4.39 -9.03
CA GLY A 170 -0.35 -5.03 -9.42
C GLY A 170 -0.29 -5.72 -10.79
N ASP A 171 -1.36 -6.46 -11.06
CA ASP A 171 -1.68 -7.09 -12.34
C ASP A 171 -3.14 -6.75 -12.70
N GLY A 172 -3.51 -6.87 -13.97
CA GLY A 172 -4.85 -6.54 -14.46
C GLY A 172 -5.22 -7.30 -15.73
N THR A 173 -6.42 -7.02 -16.24
CA THR A 173 -6.92 -7.58 -17.50
C THR A 173 -6.16 -7.07 -18.73
N ASN A 174 -5.61 -5.85 -18.63
CA ASN A 174 -4.72 -5.33 -19.66
C ASN A 174 -3.31 -5.91 -19.45
N PRO A 175 -2.75 -6.65 -20.43
CA PRO A 175 -1.40 -7.24 -20.31
C PRO A 175 -0.30 -6.23 -20.00
N THR A 176 -0.45 -4.98 -20.44
CA THR A 176 0.54 -3.92 -20.24
C THR A 176 0.73 -3.57 -18.76
N VAL A 177 -0.28 -3.82 -17.90
CA VAL A 177 -0.16 -3.54 -16.44
C VAL A 177 1.00 -4.34 -15.84
N MET A 178 1.05 -5.64 -16.09
CA MET A 178 2.11 -6.52 -15.58
C MET A 178 3.44 -6.24 -16.27
N GLU A 179 3.43 -6.03 -17.59
CA GLU A 179 4.63 -5.71 -18.37
C GLU A 179 5.33 -4.45 -17.84
N MET A 180 4.57 -3.37 -17.62
CA MET A 180 5.13 -2.11 -17.12
C MET A 180 5.62 -2.23 -15.69
N ALA A 181 4.88 -2.96 -14.85
CA ALA A 181 5.28 -3.22 -13.47
C ALA A 181 6.61 -3.99 -13.38
N THR A 182 6.78 -5.05 -14.19
CA THR A 182 8.02 -5.84 -14.18
C THR A 182 9.21 -5.07 -14.76
N LYS A 183 8.99 -4.20 -15.77
CA LYS A 183 10.02 -3.27 -16.26
C LYS A 183 10.51 -2.31 -15.17
N ALA A 184 9.59 -1.71 -14.41
CA ALA A 184 9.94 -0.82 -13.30
C ALA A 184 10.76 -1.56 -12.22
N ILE A 185 10.38 -2.81 -11.88
CA ILE A 185 11.13 -3.65 -10.94
C ILE A 185 12.53 -3.93 -11.47
N GLY A 186 12.67 -4.29 -12.75
CA GLY A 186 13.97 -4.52 -13.37
C GLY A 186 14.87 -3.27 -13.33
N ALA A 187 14.31 -2.10 -13.64
CA ALA A 187 15.02 -0.82 -13.57
C ALA A 187 15.47 -0.46 -12.14
N ALA A 188 14.76 -0.95 -11.10
CA ALA A 188 15.12 -0.80 -9.70
C ALA A 188 16.00 -1.95 -9.16
N GLY A 189 16.73 -2.65 -10.02
CA GLY A 189 17.63 -3.75 -9.63
C GLY A 189 16.90 -4.96 -8.99
N GLY A 190 15.68 -5.23 -9.40
CA GLY A 190 14.86 -6.32 -8.88
C GLY A 190 14.25 -6.04 -7.49
N CYS A 191 14.29 -4.80 -7.02
CA CYS A 191 13.74 -4.42 -5.70
C CYS A 191 12.21 -4.24 -5.78
N GLY A 192 11.47 -5.35 -5.96
CA GLY A 192 10.02 -5.36 -6.02
C GLY A 192 9.46 -6.77 -6.08
N VAL A 193 8.15 -6.89 -5.90
CA VAL A 193 7.41 -8.16 -5.92
C VAL A 193 6.22 -8.01 -6.87
N PRO A 194 6.29 -8.59 -8.09
CA PRO A 194 5.14 -8.61 -8.98
C PRO A 194 4.05 -9.52 -8.39
N THR A 195 2.80 -9.03 -8.35
CA THR A 195 1.66 -9.78 -7.82
C THR A 195 0.75 -10.19 -8.97
N ILE A 196 0.75 -11.47 -9.31
CA ILE A 196 0.01 -12.07 -10.43
C ILE A 196 -1.42 -12.40 -9.97
N LYS A 197 -2.41 -12.15 -10.82
CA LYS A 197 -3.78 -12.60 -10.61
C LYS A 197 -3.92 -14.11 -10.80
N PRO A 198 -4.92 -14.79 -10.20
CA PRO A 198 -5.10 -16.23 -10.30
C PRO A 198 -5.71 -16.63 -11.66
N TRP A 199 -5.04 -16.28 -12.75
CA TRP A 199 -5.41 -16.64 -14.13
C TRP A 199 -5.36 -18.14 -14.37
N ASN A 200 -5.79 -18.59 -15.57
CA ASN A 200 -5.51 -19.94 -16.04
C ASN A 200 -4.00 -20.17 -16.14
N ILE A 201 -3.58 -21.43 -16.12
CA ILE A 201 -2.18 -21.81 -15.97
C ILE A 201 -1.27 -21.25 -17.08
N ASP A 202 -1.76 -21.20 -18.34
CA ASP A 202 -0.96 -20.71 -19.46
C ASP A 202 -0.66 -19.21 -19.31
N THR A 203 -1.65 -18.41 -18.87
CA THR A 203 -1.46 -16.99 -18.59
C THR A 203 -0.54 -16.80 -17.38
N VAL A 204 -0.66 -17.63 -16.34
CA VAL A 204 0.24 -17.59 -15.19
C VAL A 204 1.68 -17.88 -15.62
N LYS A 205 1.92 -18.90 -16.47
CA LYS A 205 3.24 -19.22 -17.01
C LYS A 205 3.85 -18.03 -17.74
N ALA A 206 3.11 -17.41 -18.65
CA ALA A 206 3.60 -16.25 -19.41
C ALA A 206 3.95 -15.06 -18.49
N LYS A 207 3.12 -14.77 -17.48
CA LYS A 207 3.38 -13.70 -16.50
C LYS A 207 4.54 -14.05 -15.57
N MET A 208 4.71 -15.32 -15.24
CA MET A 208 5.84 -15.78 -14.41
C MET A 208 7.19 -15.55 -15.11
N GLU A 209 7.26 -15.78 -16.45
CA GLU A 209 8.45 -15.45 -17.23
C GLU A 209 8.77 -13.95 -17.20
N GLN A 210 7.76 -13.07 -17.29
CA GLN A 210 7.95 -11.63 -17.13
C GLN A 210 8.47 -11.28 -15.73
N ALA A 211 7.90 -11.91 -14.70
CA ALA A 211 8.34 -11.73 -13.32
C ALA A 211 9.81 -12.17 -13.14
N LYS A 212 10.17 -13.35 -13.66
CA LYS A 212 11.57 -13.85 -13.58
C LYS A 212 12.55 -12.92 -14.31
N ALA A 213 12.18 -12.45 -15.51
CA ALA A 213 13.00 -11.53 -16.29
C ALA A 213 13.26 -10.18 -15.62
N SER A 214 12.38 -9.73 -14.73
CA SER A 214 12.57 -8.50 -13.94
C SER A 214 13.66 -8.62 -12.87
N GLY A 215 14.15 -9.81 -12.56
CA GLY A 215 15.10 -10.04 -11.47
C GLY A 215 14.49 -9.84 -10.06
N CYS A 216 13.16 -9.82 -9.92
CA CYS A 216 12.47 -9.66 -8.65
C CYS A 216 12.93 -10.70 -7.62
N PHE A 217 12.99 -10.33 -6.34
CA PHE A 217 13.45 -11.24 -5.27
C PHE A 217 12.39 -12.23 -4.79
N ALA A 218 11.12 -11.97 -5.08
CA ALA A 218 9.97 -12.83 -4.79
C ALA A 218 8.84 -12.56 -5.78
N VAL A 219 7.88 -13.48 -5.89
CA VAL A 219 6.65 -13.32 -6.67
C VAL A 219 5.46 -13.53 -5.75
N ALA A 220 4.37 -12.79 -5.95
CA ALA A 220 3.13 -12.97 -5.22
C ALA A 220 1.97 -13.37 -6.15
N MET A 221 0.96 -14.02 -5.58
CA MET A 221 -0.36 -14.20 -6.21
C MET A 221 -1.46 -13.82 -5.22
N ASP A 222 -2.35 -12.93 -5.61
CA ASP A 222 -3.54 -12.59 -4.85
C ASP A 222 -4.69 -13.55 -5.20
N VAL A 223 -4.72 -14.71 -4.55
CA VAL A 223 -5.67 -15.80 -4.83
C VAL A 223 -7.13 -15.39 -4.62
N ASP A 224 -7.38 -14.43 -3.74
CA ASP A 224 -8.69 -13.85 -3.45
C ASP A 224 -9.22 -12.99 -4.60
N ALA A 225 -8.38 -12.57 -5.53
CA ALA A 225 -8.78 -11.84 -6.73
C ALA A 225 -9.72 -12.65 -7.63
N ALA A 226 -9.82 -13.97 -7.46
CA ALA A 226 -10.87 -14.80 -8.03
C ALA A 226 -12.28 -14.25 -7.70
N GLY A 227 -12.45 -13.52 -6.61
CA GLY A 227 -13.69 -12.84 -6.21
C GLY A 227 -13.92 -11.47 -6.86
N LEU A 228 -12.97 -10.90 -7.60
CA LEU A 228 -13.16 -9.60 -8.24
C LEU A 228 -14.20 -9.68 -9.37
N PRO A 229 -15.18 -8.75 -9.39
CA PRO A 229 -16.27 -8.81 -10.37
C PRO A 229 -15.81 -8.82 -11.82
N PHE A 230 -14.72 -8.10 -12.10
CA PHE A 230 -14.20 -7.93 -13.46
C PHE A 230 -13.46 -9.16 -13.99
N LEU A 231 -12.95 -10.03 -13.11
CA LEU A 231 -12.10 -11.14 -13.51
C LEU A 231 -12.87 -12.43 -13.79
N LYS A 232 -14.05 -12.61 -13.17
CA LYS A 232 -14.83 -13.84 -13.32
C LYS A 232 -15.31 -14.10 -14.75
N ASN A 233 -15.62 -13.05 -15.51
CA ASN A 233 -16.22 -13.11 -16.84
C ASN A 233 -15.26 -12.68 -17.95
N MET A 234 -13.97 -12.58 -17.64
CA MET A 234 -12.95 -12.15 -18.61
C MET A 234 -12.31 -13.35 -19.32
N THR A 235 -11.65 -13.07 -20.44
CA THR A 235 -10.82 -14.02 -21.14
C THR A 235 -9.38 -13.52 -21.10
N PRO A 236 -8.43 -14.29 -20.56
CA PRO A 236 -8.62 -15.58 -19.86
C PRO A 236 -9.33 -15.42 -18.52
N PRO A 237 -10.05 -16.44 -18.02
CA PRO A 237 -10.73 -16.37 -16.73
C PRO A 237 -9.74 -16.46 -15.59
N ALA A 238 -10.01 -15.73 -14.51
CA ALA A 238 -9.37 -15.92 -13.21
C ALA A 238 -10.30 -16.72 -12.29
N GLY A 239 -9.76 -17.66 -11.53
CA GLY A 239 -10.54 -18.53 -10.64
C GLY A 239 -9.76 -18.96 -9.41
N SER A 240 -10.48 -19.63 -8.49
CA SER A 240 -9.86 -20.24 -7.31
C SER A 240 -8.82 -21.27 -7.72
N LYS A 241 -7.82 -21.48 -6.86
CA LYS A 241 -6.76 -22.47 -7.06
C LYS A 241 -6.88 -23.58 -6.03
N SER A 242 -6.75 -24.83 -6.46
CA SER A 242 -6.56 -25.96 -5.54
C SER A 242 -5.15 -25.90 -4.93
N VAL A 243 -4.87 -26.75 -3.95
CA VAL A 243 -3.53 -26.85 -3.34
C VAL A 243 -2.50 -27.34 -4.37
N GLU A 244 -2.93 -28.29 -5.21
CA GLU A 244 -2.10 -28.90 -6.26
C GLU A 244 -1.78 -27.90 -7.37
N GLU A 245 -2.76 -27.15 -7.86
CA GLU A 245 -2.56 -26.07 -8.83
C GLU A 245 -1.64 -24.97 -8.25
N LEU A 246 -1.83 -24.63 -6.99
CA LEU A 246 -0.99 -23.63 -6.32
C LEU A 246 0.45 -24.14 -6.16
N ALA A 247 0.64 -25.44 -5.86
CA ALA A 247 1.97 -26.05 -5.77
C ALA A 247 2.70 -26.03 -7.12
N GLU A 248 2.00 -26.30 -8.24
CA GLU A 248 2.58 -26.15 -9.58
C GLU A 248 3.04 -24.70 -9.82
N ILE A 249 2.19 -23.73 -9.47
CA ILE A 249 2.51 -22.30 -9.64
C ILE A 249 3.70 -21.88 -8.78
N VAL A 250 3.77 -22.36 -7.55
CA VAL A 250 4.91 -22.10 -6.64
C VAL A 250 6.22 -22.61 -7.26
N GLN A 251 6.21 -23.81 -7.85
CA GLN A 251 7.40 -24.37 -8.50
C GLN A 251 7.82 -23.55 -9.72
N LEU A 252 6.87 -23.04 -10.52
CA LEU A 252 7.15 -22.20 -11.68
C LEU A 252 7.84 -20.88 -11.32
N ALA A 253 7.69 -20.40 -10.08
CA ALA A 253 8.28 -19.13 -9.65
C ALA A 253 9.82 -19.19 -9.54
N GLU A 254 10.39 -20.36 -9.22
CA GLU A 254 11.85 -20.58 -9.02
C GLU A 254 12.48 -19.59 -8.02
N ARG A 255 11.68 -19.02 -7.13
CA ARG A 255 12.03 -18.06 -6.09
C ARG A 255 10.97 -18.02 -5.01
N PRO A 256 11.18 -17.33 -3.88
CA PRO A 256 10.17 -17.23 -2.82
C PRO A 256 8.81 -16.79 -3.39
N PHE A 257 7.77 -17.59 -3.09
CA PHE A 257 6.41 -17.34 -3.55
C PHE A 257 5.51 -16.95 -2.39
N ILE A 258 4.72 -15.88 -2.58
CA ILE A 258 3.87 -15.28 -1.57
C ILE A 258 2.41 -15.46 -1.95
N VAL A 259 1.62 -16.09 -1.10
CA VAL A 259 0.17 -16.26 -1.31
C VAL A 259 -0.57 -15.16 -0.57
N LYS A 260 -1.17 -14.22 -1.33
CA LYS A 260 -1.97 -13.12 -0.79
C LYS A 260 -3.46 -13.43 -0.85
N GLY A 261 -4.23 -12.98 0.16
CA GLY A 261 -5.68 -13.19 0.23
C GLY A 261 -6.08 -14.32 1.19
N VAL A 262 -5.26 -14.56 2.21
CA VAL A 262 -5.48 -15.62 3.20
C VAL A 262 -6.15 -15.03 4.45
N MET A 263 -7.32 -15.54 4.81
CA MET A 263 -8.12 -15.04 5.94
C MET A 263 -8.48 -16.11 6.98
N THR A 264 -7.93 -17.32 6.85
CA THR A 264 -8.22 -18.42 7.78
C THR A 264 -6.98 -19.27 8.04
N VAL A 265 -6.90 -19.88 9.22
CA VAL A 265 -5.87 -20.88 9.54
C VAL A 265 -5.83 -22.01 8.52
N LYS A 266 -7.01 -22.51 8.11
CA LYS A 266 -7.10 -23.55 7.08
C LYS A 266 -6.49 -23.11 5.75
N GLY A 267 -6.72 -21.86 5.34
CA GLY A 267 -6.14 -21.28 4.13
C GLY A 267 -4.61 -21.14 4.24
N ALA A 268 -4.12 -20.71 5.40
CA ALA A 268 -2.70 -20.56 5.68
C ALA A 268 -1.96 -21.92 5.62
N LEU A 269 -2.53 -22.95 6.21
CA LEU A 269 -1.98 -24.31 6.16
C LEU A 269 -2.00 -24.90 4.73
N LYS A 270 -3.01 -24.59 3.91
CA LYS A 270 -3.04 -24.96 2.49
C LYS A 270 -1.94 -24.24 1.69
N ALA A 271 -1.73 -22.95 1.93
CA ALA A 271 -0.65 -22.19 1.29
C ALA A 271 0.73 -22.76 1.67
N LYS A 272 0.94 -23.10 2.94
CA LYS A 272 2.14 -23.81 3.40
C LYS A 272 2.29 -25.15 2.69
N GLN A 273 1.22 -25.96 2.61
CA GLN A 273 1.22 -27.27 1.94
C GLN A 273 1.62 -27.16 0.46
N ALA A 274 1.19 -26.08 -0.21
CA ALA A 274 1.56 -25.78 -1.59
C ALA A 274 3.01 -25.29 -1.76
N GLY A 275 3.75 -25.09 -0.67
CA GLY A 275 5.15 -24.64 -0.69
C GLY A 275 5.35 -23.13 -0.68
N ALA A 276 4.34 -22.34 -0.29
CA ALA A 276 4.50 -20.90 -0.16
C ALA A 276 5.58 -20.53 0.86
N ALA A 277 6.46 -19.59 0.51
CA ALA A 277 7.47 -19.02 1.40
C ALA A 277 6.89 -17.97 2.35
N ALA A 278 5.78 -17.33 1.96
CA ALA A 278 5.03 -16.42 2.80
C ALA A 278 3.54 -16.42 2.45
N ILE A 279 2.74 -15.89 3.36
CA ILE A 279 1.36 -15.50 3.11
C ILE A 279 1.17 -14.01 3.38
N VAL A 280 0.14 -13.41 2.77
CA VAL A 280 -0.40 -12.11 3.21
C VAL A 280 -1.80 -12.34 3.76
N VAL A 281 -1.99 -12.10 5.05
CA VAL A 281 -3.31 -12.02 5.67
C VAL A 281 -4.01 -10.80 5.10
N SER A 282 -5.01 -11.04 4.26
CA SER A 282 -5.63 -10.01 3.42
C SER A 282 -7.04 -10.39 3.01
N ASN A 283 -7.97 -9.45 3.11
CA ASN A 283 -9.31 -9.51 2.54
C ASN A 283 -9.46 -8.54 1.34
N HIS A 284 -8.33 -8.17 0.71
CA HIS A 284 -8.27 -7.23 -0.41
C HIS A 284 -8.92 -5.88 -0.12
N GLY A 285 -8.96 -5.46 1.16
CA GLY A 285 -9.63 -4.24 1.58
C GLY A 285 -11.14 -4.24 1.32
N GLY A 286 -11.78 -5.41 1.32
CA GLY A 286 -13.21 -5.57 1.06
C GLY A 286 -13.60 -5.54 -0.43
N ARG A 287 -12.63 -5.56 -1.34
CA ARG A 287 -12.91 -5.48 -2.79
C ARG A 287 -13.42 -6.79 -3.38
N VAL A 288 -13.09 -7.92 -2.78
CA VAL A 288 -13.45 -9.27 -3.26
C VAL A 288 -14.72 -9.80 -2.58
N LEU A 289 -14.87 -9.54 -1.31
CA LEU A 289 -16.03 -9.95 -0.49
C LEU A 289 -16.25 -8.89 0.60
N ASP A 290 -17.50 -8.50 0.81
CA ASP A 290 -17.88 -7.62 1.92
C ASP A 290 -18.24 -8.43 3.17
N GLN A 291 -18.32 -7.78 4.33
CA GLN A 291 -18.66 -8.37 5.63
C GLN A 291 -17.70 -9.50 6.07
N CYS A 292 -16.44 -9.42 5.65
CA CYS A 292 -15.38 -10.27 6.16
C CYS A 292 -14.88 -9.76 7.53
N PRO A 293 -14.29 -10.65 8.36
CA PRO A 293 -13.50 -10.22 9.49
C PRO A 293 -12.40 -9.24 9.07
N ALA A 294 -12.02 -8.35 9.97
CA ALA A 294 -10.83 -7.55 9.75
C ALA A 294 -9.56 -8.41 9.79
N THR A 295 -8.53 -7.99 9.07
CA THR A 295 -7.25 -8.71 9.07
C THR A 295 -6.60 -8.74 10.45
N ALA A 296 -6.75 -7.68 11.25
CA ALA A 296 -6.31 -7.63 12.64
C ALA A 296 -6.99 -8.68 13.54
N GLU A 297 -8.22 -9.10 13.23
CA GLU A 297 -8.96 -10.08 14.03
C GLU A 297 -8.47 -11.52 13.82
N VAL A 298 -8.04 -11.85 12.61
CA VAL A 298 -7.61 -13.21 12.24
C VAL A 298 -6.09 -13.40 12.23
N LEU A 299 -5.33 -12.30 12.27
CA LEU A 299 -3.86 -12.35 12.24
C LEU A 299 -3.26 -13.19 13.37
N PRO A 300 -3.65 -13.05 14.66
CA PRO A 300 -3.02 -13.78 15.75
C PRO A 300 -3.15 -15.31 15.62
N GLU A 301 -4.32 -15.81 15.26
CA GLU A 301 -4.55 -17.25 15.10
C GLU A 301 -3.79 -17.83 13.90
N ILE A 302 -3.69 -17.08 12.80
CA ILE A 302 -2.96 -17.47 11.60
C ILE A 302 -1.45 -17.47 11.88
N ALA A 303 -0.93 -16.43 12.52
CA ALA A 303 0.47 -16.33 12.90
C ALA A 303 0.87 -17.47 13.86
N ALA A 304 0.03 -17.76 14.86
CA ALA A 304 0.26 -18.88 15.78
C ALA A 304 0.32 -20.24 15.05
N ALA A 305 -0.58 -20.46 14.07
CA ALA A 305 -0.62 -21.70 13.30
C ALA A 305 0.60 -21.91 12.40
N LEU A 306 1.27 -20.83 11.97
CA LEU A 306 2.46 -20.88 11.12
C LEU A 306 3.76 -20.72 11.91
N LYS A 307 3.71 -20.47 13.21
CA LYS A 307 4.91 -20.29 14.05
C LYS A 307 5.85 -21.50 13.94
N GLY A 308 7.11 -21.24 13.67
CA GLY A 308 8.14 -22.28 13.56
C GLY A 308 8.10 -23.11 12.27
N THR A 309 7.23 -22.77 11.31
CA THR A 309 7.11 -23.50 10.03
C THR A 309 8.06 -23.00 8.95
N GLY A 310 8.67 -21.83 9.14
CA GLY A 310 9.49 -21.14 8.14
C GLY A 310 8.70 -20.27 7.17
N VAL A 311 7.35 -20.37 7.16
CA VAL A 311 6.49 -19.52 6.32
C VAL A 311 6.35 -18.15 6.98
N LYS A 312 6.69 -17.07 6.25
CA LYS A 312 6.53 -15.70 6.72
C LYS A 312 5.08 -15.25 6.67
N VAL A 313 4.68 -14.45 7.65
CA VAL A 313 3.32 -13.90 7.75
C VAL A 313 3.36 -12.39 7.53
N LEU A 314 2.87 -11.95 6.39
CA LEU A 314 2.64 -10.54 6.12
C LEU A 314 1.14 -10.21 6.31
N VAL A 315 0.80 -8.95 6.51
CA VAL A 315 -0.59 -8.51 6.66
C VAL A 315 -0.83 -7.20 5.92
N ASP A 316 -2.05 -7.04 5.37
CA ASP A 316 -2.52 -5.76 4.84
C ASP A 316 -3.93 -5.41 5.37
N GLY A 317 -4.48 -4.31 4.91
CA GLY A 317 -5.84 -3.88 5.23
C GLY A 317 -5.94 -3.02 6.50
N GLY A 318 -6.26 -1.75 6.32
CA GLY A 318 -6.52 -0.81 7.42
C GLY A 318 -5.31 -0.10 8.02
N ILE A 319 -4.10 -0.58 7.82
CA ILE A 319 -2.85 -0.01 8.35
C ILE A 319 -2.58 1.36 7.72
N ARG A 320 -2.30 2.37 8.53
CA ARG A 320 -2.10 3.77 8.10
C ARG A 320 -0.94 4.49 8.77
N THR A 321 -0.50 4.01 9.91
CA THR A 321 0.50 4.65 10.78
C THR A 321 1.59 3.66 11.17
N GLY A 322 2.75 4.18 11.61
CA GLY A 322 3.80 3.36 12.20
C GLY A 322 3.34 2.65 13.48
N VAL A 323 2.39 3.25 14.22
CA VAL A 323 1.75 2.59 15.37
C VAL A 323 0.97 1.34 14.94
N ASP A 324 0.25 1.40 13.79
CA ASP A 324 -0.45 0.21 13.27
C ASP A 324 0.54 -0.86 12.79
N VAL A 325 1.70 -0.46 12.24
CA VAL A 325 2.79 -1.37 11.91
C VAL A 325 3.27 -2.10 13.16
N PHE A 326 3.57 -1.37 14.25
CA PHE A 326 3.97 -1.95 15.54
C PHE A 326 2.93 -2.96 16.05
N LYS A 327 1.64 -2.61 16.02
CA LYS A 327 0.55 -3.52 16.44
C LYS A 327 0.52 -4.79 15.60
N ALA A 328 0.73 -4.68 14.28
CA ALA A 328 0.75 -5.84 13.39
C ALA A 328 1.92 -6.79 13.73
N LEU A 329 3.10 -6.25 14.00
CA LEU A 329 4.27 -7.03 14.43
C LEU A 329 4.00 -7.70 15.78
N ALA A 330 3.46 -6.99 16.76
CA ALA A 330 3.09 -7.53 18.07
C ALA A 330 2.06 -8.66 17.97
N LEU A 331 1.16 -8.61 16.99
CA LEU A 331 0.20 -9.69 16.71
C LEU A 331 0.76 -10.83 15.88
N GLY A 332 2.06 -10.82 15.58
CA GLY A 332 2.78 -11.93 14.96
C GLY A 332 2.99 -11.82 13.45
N ALA A 333 2.81 -10.65 12.84
CA ALA A 333 3.24 -10.43 11.48
C ALA A 333 4.77 -10.25 11.41
N ASP A 334 5.40 -10.76 10.34
CA ASP A 334 6.81 -10.47 10.00
C ASP A 334 6.95 -9.11 9.28
N GLY A 335 5.87 -8.59 8.69
CA GLY A 335 5.86 -7.29 8.02
C GLY A 335 4.48 -6.94 7.48
N VAL A 336 4.32 -5.73 6.95
CA VAL A 336 3.02 -5.24 6.51
C VAL A 336 3.04 -4.68 5.08
N LEU A 337 1.87 -4.71 4.41
CA LEU A 337 1.65 -4.08 3.11
C LEU A 337 0.65 -2.93 3.26
N ILE A 338 0.95 -1.80 2.62
CA ILE A 338 0.09 -0.61 2.64
C ILE A 338 -0.17 -0.17 1.20
N CYS A 339 -1.45 -0.19 0.75
CA CYS A 339 -1.79 0.09 -0.65
C CYS A 339 -2.21 1.56 -0.87
N ARG A 340 -3.46 1.90 -0.50
CA ARG A 340 -4.10 3.19 -0.82
C ARG A 340 -3.33 4.44 -0.40
N PRO A 341 -2.69 4.52 0.78
CA PRO A 341 -1.87 5.65 1.16
C PRO A 341 -0.67 5.88 0.23
N PHE A 342 -0.01 4.82 -0.26
CA PHE A 342 1.06 4.96 -1.23
C PHE A 342 0.57 5.49 -2.59
N VAL A 343 -0.64 5.10 -3.03
CA VAL A 343 -1.25 5.73 -4.22
C VAL A 343 -1.45 7.21 -4.00
N THR A 344 -2.02 7.60 -2.85
CA THR A 344 -2.20 9.01 -2.52
C THR A 344 -0.86 9.75 -2.47
N ALA A 345 0.19 9.11 -1.95
CA ALA A 345 1.54 9.68 -1.89
C ALA A 345 2.12 9.93 -3.29
N VAL A 346 1.99 8.96 -4.21
CA VAL A 346 2.43 9.14 -5.61
C VAL A 346 1.66 10.27 -6.28
N TYR A 347 0.33 10.31 -6.15
CA TYR A 347 -0.48 11.37 -6.76
C TYR A 347 -0.21 12.76 -6.18
N GLY A 348 0.12 12.85 -4.90
CA GLY A 348 0.30 14.13 -4.21
C GLY A 348 1.71 14.69 -4.21
N GLY A 349 2.73 13.89 -4.55
CA GLY A 349 4.11 14.37 -4.50
C GLY A 349 5.11 13.51 -5.26
N GLY A 350 4.66 12.57 -6.11
CA GLY A 350 5.57 11.70 -6.85
C GLY A 350 6.51 10.92 -5.91
N ALA A 351 7.79 10.86 -6.25
CA ALA A 351 8.81 10.18 -5.44
C ALA A 351 9.00 10.82 -4.06
N GLU A 352 8.94 12.16 -3.97
CA GLU A 352 9.04 12.89 -2.71
C GLU A 352 7.84 12.63 -1.80
N GLY A 353 6.62 12.56 -2.37
CA GLY A 353 5.43 12.18 -1.63
C GLY A 353 5.52 10.75 -1.06
N VAL A 354 6.08 9.81 -1.83
CA VAL A 354 6.36 8.43 -1.37
C VAL A 354 7.35 8.44 -0.22
N LYS A 355 8.48 9.17 -0.38
CA LYS A 355 9.49 9.33 0.68
C LYS A 355 8.88 9.94 1.93
N CYS A 356 8.10 11.01 1.81
CA CYS A 356 7.43 11.66 2.93
C CYS A 356 6.53 10.69 3.72
N TYR A 357 5.80 9.81 3.02
CA TYR A 357 4.97 8.82 3.69
C TYR A 357 5.80 7.70 4.34
N ILE A 358 6.90 7.27 3.73
CA ILE A 358 7.85 6.32 4.32
C ILE A 358 8.45 6.91 5.60
N ASP A 359 8.96 8.14 5.56
CA ASP A 359 9.57 8.81 6.72
C ASP A 359 8.57 8.96 7.88
N LYS A 360 7.31 9.30 7.56
CA LYS A 360 6.23 9.36 8.55
C LYS A 360 6.01 8.01 9.23
N LEU A 361 5.88 6.93 8.46
CA LEU A 361 5.67 5.59 9.02
C LEU A 361 6.86 5.14 9.86
N ALA A 362 8.07 5.39 9.37
CA ALA A 362 9.31 5.02 10.02
C ALA A 362 9.50 5.75 11.37
N GLY A 363 9.26 7.06 11.38
CA GLY A 363 9.34 7.86 12.61
C GLY A 363 8.33 7.42 13.66
N GLU A 364 7.08 7.20 13.25
CA GLU A 364 6.02 6.72 14.15
C GLU A 364 6.29 5.31 14.68
N LEU A 365 6.87 4.40 13.86
CA LEU A 365 7.26 3.07 14.30
C LEU A 365 8.39 3.13 15.34
N ALA A 366 9.46 3.87 15.03
CA ALA A 366 10.61 4.01 15.93
C ALA A 366 10.20 4.64 17.27
N ASP A 367 9.39 5.71 17.24
CA ASP A 367 8.84 6.34 18.44
C ASP A 367 8.01 5.34 19.26
N THR A 368 7.15 4.57 18.63
CA THR A 368 6.33 3.55 19.31
C THR A 368 7.19 2.46 19.93
N MET A 369 8.20 1.95 19.20
CA MET A 369 9.14 0.96 19.71
C MET A 369 9.87 1.50 20.96
N GLN A 370 10.38 2.73 20.89
CA GLN A 370 11.06 3.38 22.01
C GLN A 370 10.15 3.53 23.23
N MET A 371 8.89 3.94 23.02
CA MET A 371 7.91 4.12 24.09
C MET A 371 7.38 2.80 24.68
N CYS A 372 7.67 1.66 24.05
CA CYS A 372 7.32 0.31 24.52
C CYS A 372 8.54 -0.50 24.96
N GLY A 373 9.76 0.07 24.94
CA GLY A 373 10.99 -0.59 25.35
C GLY A 373 11.49 -1.66 24.37
N ALA A 374 11.10 -1.60 23.09
CA ALA A 374 11.60 -2.51 22.06
C ALA A 374 12.74 -1.85 21.26
N HIS A 375 13.94 -2.45 21.29
CA HIS A 375 15.12 -1.95 20.57
C HIS A 375 15.29 -2.59 19.19
N THR A 376 14.67 -3.74 18.96
CA THR A 376 14.67 -4.48 17.69
C THR A 376 13.26 -4.98 17.37
N LEU A 377 13.03 -5.35 16.10
CA LEU A 377 11.73 -5.93 15.72
C LEU A 377 11.46 -7.27 16.46
N ALA A 378 12.52 -8.02 16.80
CA ALA A 378 12.39 -9.28 17.50
C ALA A 378 11.94 -9.15 18.96
N GLU A 379 12.11 -7.97 19.56
CA GLU A 379 11.67 -7.66 20.92
C GLU A 379 10.22 -7.23 21.00
N ILE A 380 9.56 -6.99 19.85
CA ILE A 380 8.13 -6.65 19.83
C ILE A 380 7.32 -7.92 20.14
N THR A 381 6.59 -7.91 21.25
CA THR A 381 5.85 -9.08 21.77
C THR A 381 4.36 -8.77 21.95
N PRO A 382 3.49 -9.80 21.99
CA PRO A 382 2.03 -9.60 22.10
C PRO A 382 1.57 -8.87 23.35
N ASP A 383 2.32 -8.92 24.45
CA ASP A 383 2.01 -8.20 25.69
C ASP A 383 2.22 -6.67 25.60
N MET A 384 2.93 -6.21 24.56
CA MET A 384 3.08 -4.79 24.24
C MET A 384 1.81 -4.18 23.63
N VAL A 385 0.78 -4.98 23.39
CA VAL A 385 -0.53 -4.50 22.90
C VAL A 385 -1.67 -5.09 23.71
N ARG A 386 -2.81 -4.43 23.66
CA ARG A 386 -4.08 -4.90 24.24
C ARG A 386 -5.14 -4.95 23.16
N VAL A 387 -5.66 -6.16 22.87
CA VAL A 387 -6.70 -6.43 21.90
C VAL A 387 -8.09 -6.29 22.51
#